data_1482ae7d6998ee1629bffafeea9ca558
#
_entry.id   1482ae7d6998ee1629bffafeea9ca558
#
_cell.length_a   1.000
_cell.length_b   1.000
_cell.length_c   1.000
_cell.angle_alpha   90.00
_cell.angle_beta   90.00
_cell.angle_gamma   90.00
#
_symmetry.space_group_name_H-M   'P 1'
#
loop_
_entity.id
_entity.type
_entity.pdbx_description
1 polymer ?
#
loop_
_entity_poly.entity_id
_entity_poly.type
_entity_poly.pdbx_seq_one_letter_code
_entity_poly.pdbx_strand_id
1 'polypeptide(L)'
;MKKIIPKIMIFIMFLAGLSLLLYPLVSNEWNTYRQEQLISSYDSQVAQKTEAGEIDYTAQWDAARAYNEELLPSILPDSFAIAAASEEPDETYMSCLNLNGDGMMGYVAIPKIDIKIPVYHTVKDEVLEKAAGHLEGSSLPAGGGSTHSVISAHRGLPSAALFTDLDKLKEGDHFLLYILDDILCYEVDKISVVEPDDTKDLEVEEGKDLVTLLTCTPYGVNSHRLLVRGHRVPYEEEVMEDTPKSLITGTSLHTSYLLWVVVGLSVTALFILLLYLYEKKKRNQKKHKREQ
;
A
#
# COMPACT_ATOMS: atom_id res chain seq x y z
N MET A 1 -47.35 -17.36 5.80
CA MET A 1 -45.99 -17.68 5.26
C MET A 1 -45.73 -17.06 3.90
N LYS A 2 -46.57 -17.12 2.88
CA LYS A 2 -46.31 -16.59 1.50
C LYS A 2 -45.96 -15.08 1.38
N LYS A 3 -46.25 -14.22 2.37
CA LYS A 3 -45.93 -12.78 2.35
C LYS A 3 -44.61 -12.40 3.10
N ILE A 4 -44.00 -13.32 3.81
CA ILE A 4 -42.77 -13.08 4.57
C ILE A 4 -41.54 -13.37 3.71
N ILE A 5 -41.61 -14.39 2.87
CA ILE A 5 -40.52 -14.81 1.99
C ILE A 5 -39.95 -13.67 1.12
N PRO A 6 -40.79 -12.89 0.38
CA PRO A 6 -40.26 -11.79 -0.44
C PRO A 6 -39.61 -10.67 0.40
N LYS A 7 -40.06 -10.44 1.63
CA LYS A 7 -39.44 -9.44 2.53
C LYS A 7 -38.08 -9.90 3.01
N ILE A 8 -37.94 -11.19 3.35
CA ILE A 8 -36.66 -11.77 3.72
C ILE A 8 -35.68 -11.73 2.54
N MET A 9 -36.14 -12.06 1.32
CA MET A 9 -35.29 -11.96 0.12
C MET A 9 -34.77 -10.53 -0.11
N ILE A 10 -35.65 -9.52 -0.04
CA ILE A 10 -35.28 -8.11 -0.18
C ILE A 10 -34.25 -7.71 0.88
N PHE A 11 -34.46 -8.15 2.14
CA PHE A 11 -33.53 -7.86 3.23
C PHE A 11 -32.16 -8.53 3.02
N ILE A 12 -32.12 -9.79 2.56
CA ILE A 12 -30.87 -10.48 2.21
C ILE A 12 -30.16 -9.77 1.06
N MET A 13 -30.87 -9.39 0.00
CA MET A 13 -30.28 -8.64 -1.12
C MET A 13 -29.73 -7.29 -0.65
N PHE A 14 -30.42 -6.61 0.24
CA PHE A 14 -29.95 -5.35 0.83
C PHE A 14 -28.66 -5.56 1.63
N LEU A 15 -28.62 -6.57 2.51
CA LEU A 15 -27.42 -6.87 3.29
C LEU A 15 -26.24 -7.26 2.39
N ALA A 16 -26.48 -8.04 1.34
CA ALA A 16 -25.43 -8.40 0.38
C ALA A 16 -24.88 -7.15 -0.35
N GLY A 17 -25.76 -6.26 -0.83
CA GLY A 17 -25.36 -5.00 -1.45
C GLY A 17 -24.60 -4.07 -0.50
N LEU A 18 -25.07 -3.97 0.75
CA LEU A 18 -24.41 -3.19 1.79
C LEU A 18 -23.00 -3.77 2.14
N SER A 19 -22.90 -5.10 2.22
CA SER A 19 -21.60 -5.76 2.48
C SER A 19 -20.60 -5.49 1.36
N LEU A 20 -21.01 -5.55 0.09
CA LEU A 20 -20.16 -5.20 -1.05
C LEU A 20 -19.73 -3.74 -1.02
N LEU A 21 -20.65 -2.84 -0.65
CA LEU A 21 -20.37 -1.41 -0.55
C LEU A 21 -19.41 -1.08 0.60
N LEU A 22 -19.48 -1.77 1.72
CA LEU A 22 -18.61 -1.54 2.89
C LEU A 22 -17.28 -2.29 2.81
N TYR A 23 -17.16 -3.27 1.91
CA TYR A 23 -15.98 -4.13 1.80
C TYR A 23 -14.66 -3.34 1.70
N PRO A 24 -14.50 -2.35 0.80
CA PRO A 24 -13.22 -1.63 0.69
C PRO A 24 -12.83 -0.88 1.96
N LEU A 25 -13.79 -0.32 2.68
CA LEU A 25 -13.53 0.39 3.94
C LEU A 25 -13.03 -0.58 5.01
N VAL A 26 -13.78 -1.65 5.24
CA VAL A 26 -13.45 -2.64 6.28
C VAL A 26 -12.14 -3.35 5.94
N SER A 27 -11.93 -3.68 4.67
CA SER A 27 -10.72 -4.38 4.23
C SER A 27 -9.48 -3.49 4.34
N ASN A 28 -9.57 -2.21 3.95
CA ASN A 28 -8.45 -1.28 4.09
C ASN A 28 -8.06 -1.08 5.56
N GLU A 29 -9.04 -0.81 6.45
CA GLU A 29 -8.77 -0.68 7.89
C GLU A 29 -8.14 -1.94 8.49
N TRP A 30 -8.64 -3.12 8.08
CA TRP A 30 -8.06 -4.39 8.50
C TRP A 30 -6.61 -4.57 8.03
N ASN A 31 -6.32 -4.21 6.79
CA ASN A 31 -4.95 -4.31 6.25
C ASN A 31 -4.02 -3.29 6.92
N THR A 32 -4.45 -2.05 7.12
CA THR A 32 -3.67 -1.05 7.87
C THR A 32 -3.34 -1.54 9.27
N TYR A 33 -4.33 -2.05 10.00
CA TYR A 33 -4.10 -2.64 11.32
C TYR A 33 -3.08 -3.79 11.29
N ARG A 34 -3.16 -4.68 10.29
CA ARG A 34 -2.17 -5.77 10.14
C ARG A 34 -0.77 -5.25 9.82
N GLN A 35 -0.66 -4.26 8.95
CA GLN A 35 0.62 -3.63 8.63
C GLN A 35 1.25 -2.99 9.87
N GLU A 36 0.47 -2.28 10.68
CA GLU A 36 0.93 -1.71 11.95
C GLU A 36 1.41 -2.79 12.93
N GLN A 37 0.73 -3.93 13.01
CA GLN A 37 1.16 -5.05 13.85
C GLN A 37 2.49 -5.66 13.36
N LEU A 38 2.66 -5.82 12.05
CA LEU A 38 3.91 -6.33 11.47
C LEU A 38 5.06 -5.36 11.72
N ILE A 39 4.86 -4.06 11.49
CA ILE A 39 5.85 -3.00 11.75
C ILE A 39 6.21 -2.96 13.23
N SER A 40 5.23 -2.94 14.14
CA SER A 40 5.48 -2.95 15.58
C SER A 40 6.23 -4.20 16.04
N SER A 41 5.92 -5.36 15.47
CA SER A 41 6.65 -6.59 15.73
C SER A 41 8.10 -6.50 15.24
N TYR A 42 8.33 -5.98 14.04
CA TYR A 42 9.66 -5.77 13.48
C TYR A 42 10.49 -4.82 14.34
N ASP A 43 9.96 -3.63 14.66
CA ASP A 43 10.63 -2.63 15.51
C ASP A 43 10.98 -3.22 16.89
N SER A 44 10.05 -3.96 17.49
CA SER A 44 10.29 -4.60 18.80
C SER A 44 11.40 -5.64 18.74
N GLN A 45 11.49 -6.39 17.65
CA GLN A 45 12.55 -7.41 17.47
C GLN A 45 13.91 -6.77 17.21
N VAL A 46 13.95 -5.71 16.37
CA VAL A 46 15.16 -4.92 16.16
C VAL A 46 15.67 -4.36 17.49
N ALA A 47 14.80 -3.69 18.25
CA ALA A 47 15.17 -3.13 19.55
C ALA A 47 15.66 -4.19 20.55
N GLN A 48 14.93 -5.31 20.67
CA GLN A 48 15.29 -6.41 21.59
C GLN A 48 16.66 -7.02 21.27
N LYS A 49 16.93 -7.29 19.99
CA LYS A 49 18.18 -7.90 19.56
C LYS A 49 19.36 -6.92 19.71
N THR A 50 19.11 -5.63 19.51
CA THR A 50 20.10 -4.56 19.75
C THR A 50 20.43 -4.44 21.25
N GLU A 51 19.41 -4.38 22.13
CA GLU A 51 19.61 -4.27 23.58
C GLU A 51 20.28 -5.51 24.20
N ALA A 52 19.94 -6.69 23.70
CA ALA A 52 20.52 -7.95 24.17
C ALA A 52 21.98 -8.15 23.68
N GLY A 53 22.45 -7.35 22.70
CA GLY A 53 23.72 -7.56 22.03
C GLY A 53 23.81 -8.90 21.28
N GLU A 54 22.65 -9.46 20.93
CA GLU A 54 22.54 -10.78 20.30
C GLU A 54 22.88 -10.75 18.82
N ILE A 55 22.70 -9.60 18.16
CA ILE A 55 22.98 -9.42 16.73
C ILE A 55 23.80 -8.15 16.52
N ASP A 56 24.92 -8.33 15.86
CA ASP A 56 25.65 -7.27 15.20
C ASP A 56 25.09 -7.11 13.78
N TYR A 57 24.29 -6.07 13.55
CA TYR A 57 23.71 -5.80 12.23
C TYR A 57 24.75 -5.48 11.16
N THR A 58 26.01 -5.21 11.55
CA THR A 58 27.12 -4.97 10.61
C THR A 58 27.23 -6.10 9.59
N ALA A 59 27.11 -7.35 10.04
CA ALA A 59 27.17 -8.49 9.13
C ALA A 59 26.01 -8.52 8.11
N GLN A 60 24.81 -8.10 8.52
CA GLN A 60 23.65 -8.00 7.61
C GLN A 60 23.82 -6.86 6.60
N TRP A 61 24.32 -5.72 7.06
CA TRP A 61 24.63 -4.58 6.19
C TRP A 61 25.73 -4.91 5.20
N ASP A 62 26.81 -5.58 5.65
CA ASP A 62 27.93 -5.97 4.81
C ASP A 62 27.50 -7.00 3.75
N ALA A 63 26.66 -7.97 4.13
CA ALA A 63 26.11 -8.94 3.18
C ALA A 63 25.27 -8.25 2.10
N ALA A 64 24.40 -7.31 2.48
CA ALA A 64 23.57 -6.57 1.54
C ALA A 64 24.40 -5.65 0.62
N ARG A 65 25.44 -5.02 1.14
CA ARG A 65 26.37 -4.21 0.32
C ARG A 65 27.18 -5.07 -0.62
N ALA A 66 27.71 -6.22 -0.16
CA ALA A 66 28.42 -7.16 -1.02
C ALA A 66 27.53 -7.68 -2.15
N TYR A 67 26.26 -8.00 -1.84
CA TYR A 67 25.28 -8.33 -2.89
C TYR A 67 25.13 -7.22 -3.92
N ASN A 68 25.02 -5.97 -3.48
CA ASN A 68 24.91 -4.81 -4.39
C ASN A 68 26.16 -4.60 -5.25
N GLU A 69 27.35 -4.88 -4.72
CA GLU A 69 28.62 -4.78 -5.47
C GLU A 69 28.76 -5.89 -6.53
N GLU A 70 28.20 -7.07 -6.28
CA GLU A 70 28.21 -8.20 -7.20
C GLU A 70 27.08 -8.11 -8.24
N LEU A 71 26.07 -7.25 -8.00
CA LEU A 71 24.90 -7.10 -8.86
C LEU A 71 25.34 -6.56 -10.23
N LEU A 72 25.22 -7.41 -11.25
CA LEU A 72 25.54 -7.00 -12.62
C LEU A 72 24.48 -6.02 -13.14
N PRO A 73 24.91 -4.99 -13.90
CA PRO A 73 23.95 -4.15 -14.59
C PRO A 73 23.04 -4.99 -15.48
N SER A 74 21.77 -5.03 -15.15
CA SER A 74 20.74 -5.76 -15.90
C SER A 74 19.59 -4.83 -16.26
N ILE A 75 18.91 -5.13 -17.37
CA ILE A 75 17.65 -4.46 -17.69
C ILE A 75 16.62 -5.02 -16.69
N LEU A 76 16.13 -4.14 -15.82
CA LEU A 76 15.09 -4.54 -14.85
C LEU A 76 13.78 -4.80 -15.59
N PRO A 77 13.11 -5.91 -15.32
CA PRO A 77 11.80 -6.15 -15.87
C PRO A 77 10.72 -5.32 -15.15
N ASP A 78 9.55 -5.20 -15.75
CA ASP A 78 8.41 -4.57 -15.08
C ASP A 78 7.99 -5.36 -13.84
N SER A 79 7.95 -4.71 -12.67
CA SER A 79 7.62 -5.33 -11.38
C SER A 79 6.32 -6.10 -11.39
N PHE A 80 5.29 -5.57 -12.08
CA PHE A 80 3.97 -6.20 -12.11
C PHE A 80 3.86 -7.32 -13.15
N ALA A 81 4.76 -7.36 -14.14
CA ALA A 81 4.86 -8.51 -15.03
C ALA A 81 5.54 -9.70 -14.36
N ILE A 82 6.55 -9.44 -13.49
CA ILE A 82 7.20 -10.49 -12.68
C ILE A 82 6.25 -11.04 -11.62
N ALA A 83 5.38 -10.21 -11.03
CA ALA A 83 4.44 -10.62 -9.99
C ALA A 83 3.67 -11.89 -10.37
N ALA A 84 3.38 -12.07 -11.67
CA ALA A 84 2.72 -13.23 -12.22
C ALA A 84 3.68 -14.38 -12.57
N ALA A 85 5.01 -14.20 -12.49
CA ALA A 85 5.98 -15.24 -12.82
C ALA A 85 6.17 -16.20 -11.63
N SER A 86 6.39 -17.46 -11.93
CA SER A 86 6.57 -18.53 -10.92
C SER A 86 8.03 -18.87 -10.63
N GLU A 87 8.98 -18.03 -11.03
CA GLU A 87 10.39 -18.25 -10.75
C GLU A 87 10.68 -18.07 -9.27
N GLU A 88 11.49 -18.99 -8.71
CA GLU A 88 11.93 -18.86 -7.33
C GLU A 88 13.06 -17.81 -7.24
N PRO A 89 13.02 -16.91 -6.23
CA PRO A 89 14.04 -15.90 -6.05
C PRO A 89 15.38 -16.51 -5.66
N ASP A 90 16.47 -15.78 -5.91
CA ASP A 90 17.82 -16.18 -5.52
C ASP A 90 17.94 -16.33 -3.99
N GLU A 91 18.57 -17.42 -3.51
CA GLU A 91 18.71 -17.71 -2.08
C GLU A 91 19.60 -16.65 -1.37
N THR A 92 20.64 -16.14 -2.06
CA THR A 92 21.52 -15.11 -1.52
C THR A 92 20.75 -13.81 -1.32
N TYR A 93 19.95 -13.42 -2.32
CA TYR A 93 19.03 -12.30 -2.23
C TYR A 93 18.06 -12.45 -1.04
N MET A 94 17.41 -13.59 -0.92
CA MET A 94 16.45 -13.85 0.15
C MET A 94 17.06 -13.89 1.55
N SER A 95 18.38 -14.13 1.67
CA SER A 95 19.09 -14.16 2.95
C SER A 95 19.50 -12.79 3.47
N CYS A 96 19.61 -11.78 2.59
CA CYS A 96 20.02 -10.42 2.97
C CYS A 96 18.85 -9.66 3.60
N LEU A 97 19.10 -8.88 4.65
CA LEU A 97 18.11 -8.03 5.33
C LEU A 97 16.83 -8.78 5.78
N ASN A 98 16.91 -10.09 5.96
CA ASN A 98 15.78 -10.96 6.34
C ASN A 98 15.90 -11.40 7.79
N LEU A 99 15.70 -10.46 8.71
CA LEU A 99 15.94 -10.63 10.15
C LEU A 99 15.18 -11.81 10.77
N ASN A 100 13.98 -12.07 10.32
CA ASN A 100 13.07 -13.05 10.88
C ASN A 100 12.89 -14.30 10.01
N GLY A 101 13.48 -14.33 8.82
CA GLY A 101 13.29 -15.40 7.86
C GLY A 101 11.88 -15.43 7.22
N ASP A 102 11.08 -14.38 7.40
CA ASP A 102 9.73 -14.24 6.85
C ASP A 102 9.68 -13.40 5.55
N GLY A 103 10.86 -12.95 5.11
CA GLY A 103 11.05 -12.14 3.91
C GLY A 103 10.83 -10.63 4.11
N MET A 104 10.51 -10.16 5.32
CA MET A 104 10.38 -8.73 5.60
C MET A 104 11.78 -8.10 5.75
N MET A 105 12.07 -7.11 4.89
CA MET A 105 13.32 -6.33 4.96
C MET A 105 13.23 -5.16 5.95
N GLY A 106 12.04 -4.59 6.09
CA GLY A 106 11.77 -3.39 6.87
C GLY A 106 10.45 -2.76 6.44
N TYR A 107 10.36 -1.43 6.47
CA TYR A 107 9.17 -0.74 6.01
C TYR A 107 9.47 0.64 5.42
N VAL A 108 8.60 1.11 4.53
CA VAL A 108 8.62 2.45 3.98
C VAL A 108 7.61 3.33 4.71
N ALA A 109 8.01 4.55 5.08
CA ALA A 109 7.13 5.58 5.63
C ALA A 109 7.15 6.82 4.72
N ILE A 110 5.96 7.32 4.38
CA ILE A 110 5.80 8.53 3.55
C ILE A 110 4.90 9.50 4.31
N PRO A 111 5.47 10.41 5.14
CA PRO A 111 4.71 11.27 6.03
C PRO A 111 3.69 12.15 5.31
N LYS A 112 4.02 12.64 4.12
CA LYS A 112 3.17 13.52 3.30
C LYS A 112 1.79 12.92 2.98
N ILE A 113 1.70 11.62 2.83
CA ILE A 113 0.47 10.89 2.49
C ILE A 113 0.04 9.92 3.60
N ASP A 114 0.67 10.04 4.78
CA ASP A 114 0.34 9.31 6.01
C ASP A 114 0.26 7.79 5.82
N ILE A 115 1.29 7.21 5.20
CA ILE A 115 1.39 5.76 5.03
C ILE A 115 2.67 5.20 5.63
N LYS A 116 2.53 3.98 6.19
CA LYS A 116 3.63 3.09 6.59
C LYS A 116 3.31 1.70 6.05
N ILE A 117 4.19 1.16 5.23
CA ILE A 117 3.95 -0.11 4.51
C ILE A 117 5.16 -1.02 4.69
N PRO A 118 4.98 -2.27 5.18
CA PRO A 118 6.06 -3.26 5.22
C PRO A 118 6.64 -3.48 3.81
N VAL A 119 7.96 -3.65 3.74
CA VAL A 119 8.69 -3.98 2.51
C VAL A 119 9.22 -5.40 2.63
N TYR A 120 8.83 -6.24 1.69
CA TYR A 120 9.26 -7.63 1.61
C TYR A 120 10.18 -7.85 0.43
N HIS A 121 10.91 -8.95 0.46
CA HIS A 121 11.56 -9.49 -0.71
C HIS A 121 10.52 -9.82 -1.77
N THR A 122 10.90 -9.69 -3.04
CA THR A 122 10.14 -9.98 -4.24
C THR A 122 8.91 -9.08 -4.46
N VAL A 123 8.46 -9.08 -5.69
CA VAL A 123 7.23 -8.41 -6.14
C VAL A 123 6.15 -9.43 -6.52
N LYS A 124 6.18 -10.64 -5.93
CA LYS A 124 5.16 -11.66 -6.15
C LYS A 124 3.79 -11.16 -5.69
N ASP A 125 2.71 -11.62 -6.33
CA ASP A 125 1.33 -11.24 -6.00
C ASP A 125 1.02 -11.39 -4.52
N GLU A 126 1.49 -12.47 -3.88
CA GLU A 126 1.31 -12.73 -2.44
C GLU A 126 1.86 -11.60 -1.54
N VAL A 127 2.89 -10.89 -2.00
CA VAL A 127 3.47 -9.71 -1.34
C VAL A 127 2.66 -8.48 -1.70
N LEU A 128 2.51 -8.20 -3.00
CA LEU A 128 1.92 -6.97 -3.48
C LEU A 128 0.43 -6.79 -3.12
N GLU A 129 -0.30 -7.88 -2.85
CA GLU A 129 -1.69 -7.81 -2.36
C GLU A 129 -1.83 -7.15 -0.98
N LYS A 130 -0.76 -7.09 -0.17
CA LYS A 130 -0.82 -6.67 1.25
C LYS A 130 0.29 -5.72 1.70
N ALA A 131 1.37 -5.60 0.92
CA ALA A 131 2.60 -4.89 1.29
C ALA A 131 3.26 -4.27 0.06
N ALA A 132 4.41 -3.63 0.26
CA ALA A 132 5.35 -3.29 -0.80
C ALA A 132 6.37 -4.43 -0.99
N GLY A 133 6.84 -4.60 -2.20
CA GLY A 133 7.85 -5.58 -2.58
C GLY A 133 9.09 -4.92 -3.17
N HIS A 134 10.26 -5.42 -2.80
CA HIS A 134 11.51 -5.03 -3.42
C HIS A 134 11.68 -5.78 -4.76
N LEU A 135 12.03 -5.05 -5.81
CA LEU A 135 12.27 -5.63 -7.13
C LEU A 135 13.63 -6.32 -7.15
N GLU A 136 13.64 -7.66 -7.22
CA GLU A 136 14.85 -8.45 -7.40
C GLU A 136 15.58 -8.02 -8.68
N GLY A 137 16.90 -7.89 -8.60
CA GLY A 137 17.73 -7.35 -9.67
C GLY A 137 17.99 -5.84 -9.57
N SER A 138 17.24 -5.09 -8.74
CA SER A 138 17.63 -3.77 -8.28
C SER A 138 18.50 -3.87 -7.02
N SER A 139 19.23 -2.79 -6.66
CA SER A 139 20.05 -2.79 -5.46
C SER A 139 19.19 -3.00 -4.22
N LEU A 140 19.65 -3.83 -3.27
CA LEU A 140 19.06 -3.92 -1.94
C LEU A 140 19.06 -2.53 -1.25
N PRO A 141 18.07 -2.21 -0.41
CA PRO A 141 17.97 -0.91 0.24
C PRO A 141 18.96 -0.79 1.42
N ALA A 142 20.24 -0.97 1.13
CA ALA A 142 21.34 -0.86 2.09
C ALA A 142 22.06 0.49 2.05
N GLY A 143 21.62 1.39 1.16
CA GLY A 143 22.28 2.66 0.89
C GLY A 143 23.67 2.46 0.26
N GLY A 144 24.33 3.58 -0.01
CA GLY A 144 25.67 3.62 -0.57
C GLY A 144 25.71 4.18 -1.99
N GLY A 145 26.89 4.72 -2.38
CA GLY A 145 27.08 5.27 -3.71
C GLY A 145 27.00 4.21 -4.80
N SER A 146 26.41 4.55 -5.93
CA SER A 146 26.15 3.67 -7.07
C SER A 146 25.15 2.55 -6.75
N THR A 147 24.08 2.89 -6.01
CA THR A 147 22.95 1.98 -5.72
C THR A 147 21.63 2.59 -6.19
N HIS A 148 20.72 1.75 -6.64
CA HIS A 148 19.35 2.15 -6.97
C HIS A 148 18.40 1.02 -6.58
N SER A 149 17.68 1.19 -5.48
CA SER A 149 16.67 0.25 -5.00
C SER A 149 15.29 0.58 -5.55
N VAL A 150 14.53 -0.43 -5.95
CA VAL A 150 13.17 -0.26 -6.48
C VAL A 150 12.16 -0.96 -5.56
N ILE A 151 11.23 -0.19 -5.03
CA ILE A 151 10.18 -0.67 -4.14
C ILE A 151 8.83 -0.46 -4.80
N SER A 152 8.13 -1.55 -5.05
CA SER A 152 6.87 -1.57 -5.79
C SER A 152 5.70 -1.87 -4.88
N ALA A 153 4.57 -1.20 -5.09
CA ALA A 153 3.30 -1.56 -4.45
C ALA A 153 2.12 -1.21 -5.36
N HIS A 154 1.02 -1.89 -5.14
CA HIS A 154 -0.20 -1.65 -5.91
C HIS A 154 -0.80 -0.27 -5.68
N ARG A 155 -1.54 0.19 -6.69
CA ARG A 155 -2.42 1.35 -6.67
C ARG A 155 -3.84 0.92 -6.99
N GLY A 156 -4.80 1.36 -6.15
CA GLY A 156 -6.22 1.16 -6.43
C GLY A 156 -6.75 -0.23 -6.10
N LEU A 157 -6.08 -0.99 -5.22
CA LEU A 157 -6.67 -2.21 -4.67
C LEU A 157 -7.85 -1.86 -3.78
N PRO A 158 -9.01 -2.54 -3.93
CA PRO A 158 -10.14 -2.33 -3.02
C PRO A 158 -9.85 -2.76 -1.58
N SER A 159 -8.84 -3.62 -1.39
CA SER A 159 -8.48 -4.21 -0.11
C SER A 159 -7.45 -3.41 0.69
N ALA A 160 -6.60 -2.61 0.04
CA ALA A 160 -5.51 -1.89 0.68
C ALA A 160 -5.13 -0.62 -0.09
N ALA A 161 -4.87 0.47 0.63
CA ALA A 161 -4.48 1.75 0.02
C ALA A 161 -3.10 1.68 -0.64
N LEU A 162 -2.10 1.08 0.01
CA LEU A 162 -0.72 0.94 -0.45
C LEU A 162 -0.20 2.25 -1.10
N PHE A 163 0.29 2.21 -2.36
CA PHE A 163 0.77 3.39 -3.08
C PHE A 163 -0.33 4.14 -3.86
N THR A 164 -1.59 4.03 -3.42
CA THR A 164 -2.73 4.70 -4.10
C THR A 164 -2.53 6.20 -4.25
N ASP A 165 -1.98 6.86 -3.25
CA ASP A 165 -1.78 8.30 -3.18
C ASP A 165 -0.34 8.76 -3.51
N LEU A 166 0.48 7.87 -4.07
CA LEU A 166 1.88 8.19 -4.43
C LEU A 166 1.99 9.37 -5.41
N ASP A 167 0.99 9.59 -6.25
CA ASP A 167 0.91 10.72 -7.19
C ASP A 167 0.71 12.10 -6.52
N LYS A 168 0.49 12.14 -5.22
CA LYS A 168 0.41 13.40 -4.45
C LYS A 168 1.78 13.93 -4.02
N LEU A 169 2.82 13.11 -4.13
CA LEU A 169 4.19 13.51 -3.86
C LEU A 169 4.70 14.51 -4.92
N LYS A 170 5.63 15.34 -4.50
CA LYS A 170 6.29 16.35 -5.32
C LYS A 170 7.79 16.29 -5.07
N GLU A 171 8.57 16.81 -5.98
CA GLU A 171 10.00 17.06 -5.76
C GLU A 171 10.19 17.90 -4.48
N GLY A 172 11.16 17.50 -3.64
CA GLY A 172 11.41 18.05 -2.32
C GLY A 172 10.61 17.41 -1.17
N ASP A 173 9.61 16.55 -1.44
CA ASP A 173 8.97 15.74 -0.40
C ASP A 173 9.93 14.60 0.02
N HIS A 174 9.72 14.05 1.22
CA HIS A 174 10.59 13.02 1.76
C HIS A 174 9.85 11.70 1.98
N PHE A 175 10.60 10.60 1.86
CA PHE A 175 10.18 9.29 2.34
C PHE A 175 11.32 8.59 3.06
N LEU A 176 10.99 7.66 3.92
CA LEU A 176 11.92 6.99 4.84
C LEU A 176 11.84 5.48 4.63
N LEU A 177 13.00 4.83 4.63
CA LEU A 177 13.09 3.39 4.75
C LEU A 177 13.66 3.04 6.13
N TYR A 178 12.94 2.27 6.89
CA TYR A 178 13.37 1.71 8.17
C TYR A 178 13.85 0.29 7.91
N ILE A 179 15.17 0.13 7.93
CA ILE A 179 15.84 -1.14 7.63
C ILE A 179 16.75 -1.47 8.79
N LEU A 180 16.54 -2.61 9.43
CA LEU A 180 17.28 -3.02 10.62
C LEU A 180 17.31 -1.88 11.68
N ASP A 181 18.49 -1.43 12.07
CA ASP A 181 18.73 -0.40 13.07
C ASP A 181 18.95 1.01 12.48
N ASP A 182 18.74 1.21 11.18
CA ASP A 182 18.96 2.50 10.52
C ASP A 182 17.70 3.06 9.83
N ILE A 183 17.68 4.38 9.70
CA ILE A 183 16.64 5.14 8.98
C ILE A 183 17.27 5.79 7.76
N LEU A 184 16.91 5.30 6.60
CA LEU A 184 17.39 5.81 5.33
C LEU A 184 16.41 6.86 4.81
N CYS A 185 16.80 8.15 4.84
CA CYS A 185 15.97 9.26 4.39
C CYS A 185 16.26 9.60 2.93
N TYR A 186 15.22 9.77 2.13
CA TYR A 186 15.31 10.13 0.72
C TYR A 186 14.43 11.33 0.42
N GLU A 187 14.99 12.32 -0.29
CA GLU A 187 14.26 13.47 -0.82
C GLU A 187 13.91 13.20 -2.30
N VAL A 188 12.65 13.39 -2.64
CA VAL A 188 12.14 13.17 -4.01
C VAL A 188 12.82 14.17 -4.96
N ASP A 189 13.55 13.65 -5.93
CA ASP A 189 14.29 14.43 -6.94
C ASP A 189 13.74 14.29 -8.37
N LYS A 190 12.92 13.27 -8.62
CA LYS A 190 12.33 13.03 -9.94
C LYS A 190 11.02 12.28 -9.84
N ILE A 191 10.03 12.75 -10.59
CA ILE A 191 8.76 12.05 -10.78
C ILE A 191 8.53 11.85 -12.27
N SER A 192 8.35 10.60 -12.71
CA SER A 192 8.12 10.27 -14.11
C SER A 192 6.98 9.27 -14.29
N VAL A 193 6.35 9.35 -15.46
CA VAL A 193 5.36 8.36 -15.90
C VAL A 193 5.88 7.75 -17.18
N VAL A 194 6.08 6.44 -17.16
CA VAL A 194 6.73 5.69 -18.23
C VAL A 194 5.87 4.50 -18.67
N GLU A 195 6.15 3.97 -19.85
CA GLU A 195 5.60 2.68 -20.29
C GLU A 195 6.17 1.55 -19.42
N PRO A 196 5.46 0.41 -19.29
CA PRO A 196 5.91 -0.69 -18.43
C PRO A 196 7.28 -1.28 -18.76
N ASP A 197 7.71 -1.22 -20.02
CA ASP A 197 8.99 -1.71 -20.53
C ASP A 197 10.10 -0.65 -20.57
N ASP A 198 9.79 0.60 -20.24
CA ASP A 198 10.79 1.67 -20.13
C ASP A 198 11.35 1.75 -18.71
N THR A 199 12.47 1.06 -18.49
CA THR A 199 13.12 0.94 -17.18
C THR A 199 14.39 1.79 -17.04
N LYS A 200 14.65 2.71 -17.97
CA LYS A 200 15.84 3.59 -17.95
C LYS A 200 15.95 4.42 -16.67
N ASP A 201 14.84 4.87 -16.14
CA ASP A 201 14.79 5.66 -14.92
C ASP A 201 15.07 4.83 -13.65
N LEU A 202 15.26 3.52 -13.78
CA LEU A 202 15.59 2.59 -12.70
C LEU A 202 17.07 2.16 -12.72
N GLU A 203 17.85 2.63 -13.70
CA GLU A 203 19.27 2.29 -13.79
C GLU A 203 20.07 2.92 -12.64
N VAL A 204 21.16 2.24 -12.26
CA VAL A 204 22.12 2.75 -11.27
C VAL A 204 22.87 3.94 -11.86
N GLU A 205 22.92 5.05 -11.12
CA GLU A 205 23.73 6.21 -11.44
C GLU A 205 25.01 6.22 -10.61
N GLU A 206 26.17 6.40 -11.25
CA GLU A 206 27.49 6.38 -10.58
C GLU A 206 27.55 7.40 -9.44
N GLY A 207 27.96 6.92 -8.26
CA GLY A 207 28.15 7.73 -7.04
C GLY A 207 26.85 8.15 -6.34
N LYS A 208 25.68 7.85 -6.89
CA LYS A 208 24.40 8.20 -6.26
C LYS A 208 23.82 7.05 -5.44
N ASP A 209 23.14 7.39 -4.36
CA ASP A 209 22.31 6.51 -3.55
C ASP A 209 20.84 6.86 -3.83
N LEU A 210 20.17 6.00 -4.60
CA LEU A 210 18.82 6.24 -5.11
C LEU A 210 17.85 5.16 -4.66
N VAL A 211 16.60 5.60 -4.44
CA VAL A 211 15.45 4.70 -4.27
C VAL A 211 14.31 5.19 -5.14
N THR A 212 13.65 4.28 -5.84
CA THR A 212 12.42 4.57 -6.58
C THR A 212 11.24 3.82 -6.00
N LEU A 213 10.19 4.56 -5.63
CA LEU A 213 8.87 4.02 -5.32
C LEU A 213 8.08 3.89 -6.62
N LEU A 214 7.63 2.67 -6.93
CA LEU A 214 7.00 2.33 -8.20
C LEU A 214 5.56 1.86 -8.01
N THR A 215 4.64 2.39 -8.82
CA THR A 215 3.24 1.92 -8.85
C THR A 215 2.63 2.06 -10.24
N CYS A 216 1.45 1.48 -10.44
CA CYS A 216 0.69 1.61 -11.67
C CYS A 216 -0.02 2.97 -11.79
N THR A 217 -0.19 3.46 -13.02
CA THR A 217 -0.93 4.68 -13.33
C THR A 217 -1.52 4.62 -14.76
N PRO A 218 -2.60 5.36 -15.11
CA PRO A 218 -3.54 6.04 -14.22
C PRO A 218 -4.32 5.07 -13.33
N TYR A 219 -4.91 5.60 -12.25
CA TYR A 219 -5.73 4.80 -11.32
C TYR A 219 -6.81 3.98 -12.06
N GLY A 220 -6.84 2.67 -11.79
CA GLY A 220 -7.81 1.74 -12.38
C GLY A 220 -7.60 1.40 -13.85
N VAL A 221 -6.71 2.11 -14.58
CA VAL A 221 -6.34 1.81 -15.98
C VAL A 221 -5.03 1.03 -16.02
N ASN A 222 -4.04 1.43 -15.21
CA ASN A 222 -2.77 0.73 -14.98
C ASN A 222 -1.91 0.53 -16.25
N SER A 223 -2.07 1.39 -17.26
CA SER A 223 -1.36 1.28 -18.54
C SER A 223 0.11 1.72 -18.48
N HIS A 224 0.47 2.54 -17.51
CA HIS A 224 1.81 3.09 -17.32
C HIS A 224 2.32 2.80 -15.90
N ARG A 225 3.57 3.20 -15.63
CA ARG A 225 4.18 3.15 -14.30
C ARG A 225 4.48 4.57 -13.84
N LEU A 226 4.10 4.87 -12.59
CA LEU A 226 4.49 6.07 -11.88
C LEU A 226 5.75 5.75 -11.08
N LEU A 227 6.81 6.48 -11.34
CA LEU A 227 8.10 6.39 -10.66
C LEU A 227 8.28 7.65 -9.82
N VAL A 228 8.46 7.50 -8.52
CA VAL A 228 8.82 8.57 -7.58
C VAL A 228 10.20 8.25 -7.04
N ARG A 229 11.22 8.88 -7.62
CA ARG A 229 12.61 8.66 -7.26
C ARG A 229 13.05 9.65 -6.18
N GLY A 230 13.82 9.18 -5.22
CA GLY A 230 14.51 10.01 -4.25
C GLY A 230 15.99 9.70 -4.20
N HIS A 231 16.77 10.72 -3.85
CA HIS A 231 18.19 10.60 -3.52
C HIS A 231 18.40 10.67 -2.01
N ARG A 232 19.45 10.02 -1.53
CA ARG A 232 19.78 9.97 -0.11
C ARG A 232 20.08 11.35 0.45
N VAL A 233 19.45 11.67 1.61
CA VAL A 233 19.73 12.87 2.41
C VAL A 233 19.95 12.48 3.89
N PRO A 234 20.64 13.29 4.69
CA PRO A 234 20.70 13.07 6.14
C PRO A 234 19.31 13.02 6.75
N TYR A 235 19.10 12.11 7.71
CA TYR A 235 17.86 12.06 8.47
C TYR A 235 17.90 13.13 9.55
N GLU A 236 16.94 14.08 9.53
CA GLU A 236 16.73 15.11 10.52
C GLU A 236 15.30 15.01 11.05
N GLU A 237 15.14 14.68 12.33
CA GLU A 237 13.83 14.45 12.95
C GLU A 237 12.94 15.69 12.91
N GLU A 238 13.54 16.89 13.10
CA GLU A 238 12.83 18.18 13.05
C GLU A 238 12.18 18.46 11.68
N VAL A 239 12.83 18.08 10.59
CA VAL A 239 12.31 18.24 9.21
C VAL A 239 11.11 17.33 8.97
N MET A 240 11.07 16.18 9.63
CA MET A 240 9.97 15.22 9.51
C MET A 240 8.72 15.64 10.30
N GLU A 241 8.90 16.29 11.46
CA GLU A 241 7.78 16.82 12.27
C GLU A 241 7.09 18.00 11.61
N ASP A 242 7.85 18.86 10.91
CA ASP A 242 7.33 20.02 10.17
C ASP A 242 6.67 19.66 8.82
N THR A 243 6.78 18.42 8.37
CA THR A 243 6.05 17.97 7.18
C THR A 243 4.55 18.06 7.46
N PRO A 244 3.80 18.95 6.78
CA PRO A 244 2.38 19.12 7.09
C PRO A 244 1.69 17.78 6.86
N LYS A 245 1.34 17.11 7.97
CA LYS A 245 0.45 15.98 7.94
C LYS A 245 -0.75 16.42 7.14
N SER A 246 -1.03 15.74 6.05
CA SER A 246 -2.23 16.03 5.28
C SER A 246 -3.40 16.06 6.28
N LEU A 247 -4.05 17.23 6.44
CA LEU A 247 -5.24 17.38 7.29
C LEU A 247 -6.41 16.51 6.83
N ILE A 248 -6.20 15.77 5.77
CA ILE A 248 -7.09 14.76 5.21
C ILE A 248 -6.54 13.41 5.65
N THR A 249 -6.83 13.03 6.87
CA THR A 249 -6.80 11.65 7.34
C THR A 249 -7.72 10.84 6.42
N GLY A 250 -7.15 10.16 5.49
CA GLY A 250 -7.85 9.38 4.48
C GLY A 250 -7.46 9.77 3.07
N THR A 251 -7.22 8.77 2.24
CA THR A 251 -6.99 8.96 0.82
C THR A 251 -8.14 9.78 0.21
N SER A 252 -7.88 10.59 -0.80
CA SER A 252 -8.95 11.32 -1.52
C SER A 252 -10.04 10.37 -2.03
N LEU A 253 -9.67 9.13 -2.33
CA LEU A 253 -10.55 8.02 -2.65
C LEU A 253 -11.41 7.60 -1.45
N HIS A 254 -10.84 7.52 -0.26
CA HIS A 254 -11.57 7.19 0.96
C HIS A 254 -12.67 8.22 1.25
N THR A 255 -12.36 9.51 1.14
CA THR A 255 -13.34 10.59 1.33
C THR A 255 -14.44 10.57 0.26
N SER A 256 -14.08 10.39 -1.00
CA SER A 256 -15.05 10.26 -2.10
C SER A 256 -15.89 9.00 -1.95
N TYR A 257 -15.29 7.89 -1.56
CA TYR A 257 -15.98 6.63 -1.34
C TYR A 257 -16.96 6.70 -0.17
N LEU A 258 -16.58 7.30 0.96
CA LEU A 258 -17.47 7.55 2.11
C LEU A 258 -18.69 8.39 1.70
N LEU A 259 -18.51 9.41 0.87
CA LEU A 259 -19.61 10.23 0.35
C LEU A 259 -20.59 9.38 -0.44
N TRP A 260 -20.11 8.50 -1.35
CA TRP A 260 -20.96 7.60 -2.11
C TRP A 260 -21.67 6.55 -1.23
N VAL A 261 -21.00 6.06 -0.17
CA VAL A 261 -21.65 5.19 0.85
C VAL A 261 -22.78 5.90 1.54
N VAL A 262 -22.57 7.13 2.00
CA VAL A 262 -23.61 7.95 2.66
C VAL A 262 -24.78 8.22 1.70
N VAL A 263 -24.49 8.57 0.46
CA VAL A 263 -25.54 8.77 -0.59
C VAL A 263 -26.31 7.47 -0.80
N GLY A 264 -25.65 6.33 -0.96
CA GLY A 264 -26.29 5.03 -1.16
C GLY A 264 -27.19 4.64 0.01
N LEU A 265 -26.72 4.82 1.25
CA LEU A 265 -27.51 4.56 2.46
C LEU A 265 -28.73 5.50 2.55
N SER A 266 -28.55 6.78 2.21
CA SER A 266 -29.65 7.78 2.22
C SER A 266 -30.72 7.44 1.20
N VAL A 267 -30.34 7.08 -0.02
CA VAL A 267 -31.27 6.65 -1.09
C VAL A 267 -32.01 5.39 -0.66
N THR A 268 -31.34 4.45 -0.05
CA THR A 268 -31.95 3.20 0.44
C THR A 268 -32.95 3.47 1.57
N ALA A 269 -32.58 4.32 2.53
CA ALA A 269 -33.49 4.70 3.62
C ALA A 269 -34.75 5.41 3.08
N LEU A 270 -34.58 6.31 2.11
CA LEU A 270 -35.68 6.99 1.45
C LEU A 270 -36.58 5.98 0.73
N PHE A 271 -36.01 5.02 0.02
CA PHE A 271 -36.78 3.99 -0.68
C PHE A 271 -37.60 3.13 0.28
N ILE A 272 -37.00 2.71 1.40
CA ILE A 272 -37.67 1.94 2.46
C ILE A 272 -38.85 2.78 3.05
N LEU A 273 -38.59 4.07 3.32
CA LEU A 273 -39.64 4.98 3.83
C LEU A 273 -40.82 5.10 2.83
N LEU A 274 -40.55 5.27 1.56
CA LEU A 274 -41.55 5.34 0.52
C LEU A 274 -42.37 4.05 0.41
N LEU A 275 -41.75 2.89 0.48
CA LEU A 275 -42.43 1.60 0.52
C LEU A 275 -43.31 1.46 1.76
N TYR A 276 -42.82 1.89 2.92
CA TYR A 276 -43.61 1.88 4.16
C TYR A 276 -44.82 2.78 4.07
N LEU A 277 -44.69 4.00 3.55
CA LEU A 277 -45.78 4.95 3.35
C LEU A 277 -46.80 4.42 2.33
N TYR A 278 -46.34 3.81 1.25
CA TYR A 278 -47.20 3.16 0.25
C TYR A 278 -48.03 2.01 0.87
N GLU A 279 -47.38 1.13 1.64
CA GLU A 279 -48.07 0.03 2.33
C GLU A 279 -49.09 0.56 3.38
N LYS A 280 -48.75 1.62 4.11
CA LYS A 280 -49.61 2.28 5.09
C LYS A 280 -50.85 2.87 4.40
N LYS A 281 -50.66 3.57 3.28
CA LYS A 281 -51.77 4.13 2.48
C LYS A 281 -52.68 3.01 1.96
N LYS A 282 -52.12 1.93 1.46
CA LYS A 282 -52.89 0.77 0.97
C LYS A 282 -53.66 0.05 2.08
N ARG A 283 -53.12 -0.01 3.29
CA ARG A 283 -53.82 -0.56 4.48
C ARG A 283 -54.99 0.33 4.91
N ASN A 284 -54.81 1.63 4.91
CA ASN A 284 -55.85 2.59 5.28
C ASN A 284 -57.01 2.57 4.27
N GLN A 285 -56.75 2.50 2.98
CA GLN A 285 -57.77 2.36 1.94
C GLN A 285 -58.57 1.05 2.07
N LYS A 286 -57.91 -0.06 2.46
CA LYS A 286 -58.63 -1.34 2.69
C LYS A 286 -59.50 -1.33 3.93
N LYS A 287 -59.10 -0.57 4.98
CA LYS A 287 -59.93 -0.37 6.17
C LYS A 287 -61.21 0.42 5.84
N HIS A 288 -61.04 1.52 5.11
CA HIS A 288 -62.19 2.39 4.72
C HIS A 288 -63.19 1.67 3.80
N LYS A 289 -62.74 0.77 2.91
CA LYS A 289 -63.60 -0.08 2.09
C LYS A 289 -64.30 -1.22 2.83
N ARG A 290 -63.92 -1.51 4.07
CA ARG A 290 -64.60 -2.54 4.92
C ARG A 290 -65.62 -1.93 5.85
N GLU A 291 -65.58 -0.62 6.06
CA GLU A 291 -66.47 0.14 6.93
C GLU A 291 -67.65 0.75 6.16
N GLN A 292 -67.64 0.66 4.83
CA GLN A 292 -68.74 0.94 3.90
C GLN A 292 -69.39 -0.37 3.45
#